data_2168c1b905aab7c4507d4ed874609a52
#
_entry.id   2168c1b905aab7c4507d4ed874609a52
#
_cell.length_a   1.000
_cell.length_b   1.000
_cell.length_c   1.000
_cell.angle_alpha   90.00
_cell.angle_beta   90.00
_cell.angle_gamma   90.00
#
_symmetry.space_group_name_H-M   'P 1'
#
loop_
_entity.id
_entity.type
_entity.pdbx_description
1 polymer ?
#
loop_
_entity_poly.entity_id
_entity_poly.type
_entity_poly.pdbx_seq_one_letter_code
_entity_poly.pdbx_strand_id
1 'polypeptide(L)'
;IFNKYKYKLLQKNKQFSEHLLKSSSSYLLHATYYEPYFLDWIGNNPYVITVHDMIYERLPEFFSKEQRETIFEQKKKVITRADRIIAISQNTKQDIIELLHIAPEKIDVIYHGTNMQEPAHKTDATLPKNYILYVGTRYPYKNFDRFAKAFSLLSLKDKELYAICTGSPFSKDEKKLFETLNIQGRIINIQASDTMLYTLYNQAKAFVFPSLYEGFGIPILEAYACHCPAIISNASCFPEI
;
A
#
# COMPACT_ATOMS: atom_id res chain seq x y z
N ILE A 1 -26.92 9.04 3.92
CA ILE A 1 -27.50 7.72 4.23
C ILE A 1 -26.41 6.65 4.31
N PHE A 2 -25.48 6.56 3.37
CA PHE A 2 -24.40 5.55 3.31
C PHE A 2 -23.50 5.56 4.57
N ASN A 3 -23.11 6.71 5.08
CA ASN A 3 -22.25 6.84 6.26
C ASN A 3 -22.94 6.32 7.57
N LYS A 4 -24.26 6.49 7.69
CA LYS A 4 -25.01 6.03 8.88
C LYS A 4 -25.12 4.49 8.95
N TYR A 5 -25.26 3.83 7.79
CA TYR A 5 -25.28 2.36 7.71
C TYR A 5 -23.87 1.77 7.97
N LYS A 6 -22.84 2.37 7.39
CA LYS A 6 -21.45 1.97 7.65
C LYS A 6 -21.10 2.07 9.13
N TYR A 7 -21.46 3.16 9.78
CA TYR A 7 -21.22 3.36 11.23
C TYR A 7 -21.95 2.32 12.08
N LYS A 8 -23.23 2.03 11.80
CA LYS A 8 -24.00 0.98 12.51
C LYS A 8 -23.38 -0.40 12.33
N LEU A 9 -22.89 -0.72 11.13
CA LEU A 9 -22.24 -2.00 10.84
C LEU A 9 -20.92 -2.13 11.63
N LEU A 10 -20.11 -1.09 11.65
CA LEU A 10 -18.88 -1.05 12.43
C LEU A 10 -19.14 -1.23 13.94
N GLN A 11 -20.19 -0.58 14.48
CA GLN A 11 -20.57 -0.76 15.88
C GLN A 11 -21.01 -2.21 16.18
N LYS A 12 -21.80 -2.82 15.31
CA LYS A 12 -22.22 -4.23 15.46
C LYS A 12 -21.01 -5.18 15.43
N ASN A 13 -20.10 -4.97 14.50
CA ASN A 13 -18.87 -5.76 14.42
C ASN A 13 -18.03 -5.60 15.70
N LYS A 14 -17.91 -4.39 16.22
CA LYS A 14 -17.21 -4.14 17.49
C LYS A 14 -17.86 -4.87 18.66
N GLN A 15 -19.20 -4.82 18.80
CA GLN A 15 -19.95 -5.54 19.85
C GLN A 15 -19.80 -7.06 19.72
N PHE A 16 -19.81 -7.58 18.49
CA PHE A 16 -19.58 -8.99 18.24
C PHE A 16 -18.15 -9.42 18.61
N SER A 17 -17.14 -8.64 18.23
CA SER A 17 -15.75 -8.87 18.62
C SER A 17 -15.58 -8.85 20.14
N GLU A 18 -16.20 -7.88 20.81
CA GLU A 18 -16.21 -7.79 22.29
C GLU A 18 -16.80 -9.05 22.93
N HIS A 19 -17.96 -9.49 22.42
CA HIS A 19 -18.59 -10.71 22.93
C HIS A 19 -17.70 -11.93 22.76
N LEU A 20 -17.11 -12.12 21.58
CA LEU A 20 -16.21 -13.25 21.32
C LEU A 20 -14.98 -13.23 22.24
N LEU A 21 -14.32 -12.07 22.39
CA LEU A 21 -13.12 -11.94 23.21
C LEU A 21 -13.39 -12.18 24.69
N LYS A 22 -14.56 -11.75 25.20
CA LYS A 22 -14.96 -11.95 26.58
C LYS A 22 -15.49 -13.36 26.89
N SER A 23 -16.12 -14.02 25.93
CA SER A 23 -16.74 -15.33 26.14
C SER A 23 -15.76 -16.50 26.01
N SER A 24 -14.61 -16.30 25.39
CA SER A 24 -13.59 -17.33 25.18
C SER A 24 -12.61 -17.36 26.34
N SER A 25 -12.32 -18.56 26.87
CA SER A 25 -11.46 -18.72 28.05
C SER A 25 -9.98 -18.72 27.75
N SER A 26 -9.57 -19.18 26.56
CA SER A 26 -8.18 -19.23 26.11
C SER A 26 -8.10 -19.17 24.60
N TYR A 27 -7.35 -18.22 24.08
CA TYR A 27 -7.13 -18.03 22.65
C TYR A 27 -5.87 -17.20 22.40
N LEU A 28 -5.35 -17.27 21.17
CA LEU A 28 -4.37 -16.33 20.64
C LEU A 28 -5.10 -15.38 19.69
N LEU A 29 -5.02 -14.07 19.92
CA LEU A 29 -5.53 -13.07 19.01
C LEU A 29 -4.45 -12.66 18.01
N HIS A 30 -4.80 -12.54 16.73
CA HIS A 30 -3.96 -11.90 15.72
C HIS A 30 -4.60 -10.58 15.31
N ALA A 31 -4.05 -9.47 15.78
CA ALA A 31 -4.45 -8.13 15.37
C ALA A 31 -3.75 -7.78 14.03
N THR A 32 -4.55 -7.50 13.02
CA THR A 32 -4.06 -7.18 11.67
C THR A 32 -4.06 -5.68 11.37
N TYR A 33 -4.49 -4.84 12.33
CA TYR A 33 -4.50 -3.39 12.24
C TYR A 33 -4.37 -2.73 13.62
N TYR A 34 -4.29 -1.39 13.69
CA TYR A 34 -3.84 -0.64 14.87
C TYR A 34 -4.96 -0.14 15.79
N GLU A 35 -6.22 -0.49 15.56
CA GLU A 35 -7.32 -0.07 16.44
C GLU A 35 -7.21 -0.76 17.80
N PRO A 36 -7.08 -0.01 18.92
CA PRO A 36 -6.74 -0.58 20.21
C PRO A 36 -7.94 -1.13 21.01
N TYR A 37 -9.14 -1.14 20.45
CA TYR A 37 -10.38 -1.48 21.18
C TYR A 37 -10.35 -2.86 21.85
N PHE A 38 -9.68 -3.84 21.23
CA PHE A 38 -9.61 -5.19 21.75
C PHE A 38 -8.79 -5.30 23.05
N LEU A 39 -7.90 -4.36 23.31
CA LEU A 39 -7.05 -4.36 24.51
C LEU A 39 -7.84 -4.27 25.82
N ASP A 40 -9.05 -3.72 25.76
CA ASP A 40 -9.94 -3.61 26.92
C ASP A 40 -10.68 -4.92 27.21
N TRP A 41 -10.66 -5.87 26.26
CA TRP A 41 -11.45 -7.11 26.32
C TRP A 41 -10.62 -8.39 26.28
N ILE A 42 -9.37 -8.31 25.85
CA ILE A 42 -8.51 -9.49 25.65
C ILE A 42 -8.10 -10.17 26.97
N GLY A 43 -8.17 -9.46 28.11
CA GLY A 43 -7.75 -9.98 29.40
C GLY A 43 -6.26 -10.34 29.41
N ASN A 44 -5.94 -11.56 29.86
CA ASN A 44 -4.58 -12.11 29.89
C ASN A 44 -4.25 -12.99 28.67
N ASN A 45 -5.12 -13.03 27.66
CA ASN A 45 -4.84 -13.83 26.48
C ASN A 45 -3.73 -13.16 25.64
N PRO A 46 -2.81 -13.96 25.09
CA PRO A 46 -1.73 -13.43 24.27
C PRO A 46 -2.23 -12.94 22.93
N TYR A 47 -1.51 -11.96 22.34
CA TYR A 47 -1.78 -11.54 20.99
C TYR A 47 -0.52 -11.23 20.18
N VAL A 48 -0.66 -11.43 18.88
CA VAL A 48 0.29 -11.05 17.85
C VAL A 48 -0.27 -9.88 17.07
N ILE A 49 0.57 -8.95 16.64
CA ILE A 49 0.17 -7.86 15.75
C ILE A 49 0.99 -7.86 14.48
N THR A 50 0.33 -7.66 13.31
CA THR A 50 1.03 -7.35 12.06
C THR A 50 1.18 -5.85 11.91
N VAL A 51 2.43 -5.40 11.72
CA VAL A 51 2.77 -4.00 11.44
C VAL A 51 3.09 -3.85 9.96
N HIS A 52 2.25 -3.07 9.26
CA HIS A 52 2.35 -2.88 7.81
C HIS A 52 3.36 -1.82 7.41
N ASP A 53 3.52 -0.76 8.20
CA ASP A 53 4.45 0.34 7.95
C ASP A 53 4.58 1.26 9.17
N MET A 54 5.56 2.16 9.08
CA MET A 54 5.73 3.31 9.97
C MET A 54 5.81 4.61 9.14
N ILE A 55 4.98 4.72 8.10
CA ILE A 55 5.07 5.80 7.12
C ILE A 55 4.74 7.18 7.71
N TYR A 56 3.77 7.26 8.61
CA TYR A 56 3.38 8.52 9.25
C TYR A 56 4.50 9.09 10.10
N GLU A 57 5.32 8.21 10.65
CA GLU A 57 6.45 8.53 11.51
C GLU A 57 7.71 8.85 10.68
N ARG A 58 7.92 8.15 9.56
CA ARG A 58 9.09 8.30 8.69
C ARG A 58 8.98 9.45 7.71
N LEU A 59 7.78 9.77 7.27
CA LEU A 59 7.51 10.85 6.30
C LEU A 59 6.48 11.86 6.85
N PRO A 60 6.78 12.51 7.98
CA PRO A 60 5.82 13.38 8.68
C PRO A 60 5.34 14.57 7.85
N GLU A 61 6.12 15.01 6.87
CA GLU A 61 5.82 16.14 6.00
C GLU A 61 4.63 15.91 5.06
N PHE A 62 4.25 14.66 4.83
CA PHE A 62 3.11 14.33 3.96
C PHE A 62 1.77 14.19 4.70
N PHE A 63 1.77 14.33 6.03
CA PHE A 63 0.57 14.09 6.85
C PHE A 63 0.33 15.24 7.83
N SER A 64 -0.93 15.53 8.15
CA SER A 64 -1.24 16.52 9.18
C SER A 64 -0.75 16.07 10.56
N LYS A 65 -0.44 17.03 11.44
CA LYS A 65 0.00 16.75 12.81
C LYS A 65 -1.01 15.87 13.57
N GLU A 66 -2.30 16.17 13.45
CA GLU A 66 -3.38 15.43 14.10
C GLU A 66 -3.44 13.97 13.63
N GLN A 67 -3.33 13.72 12.32
CA GLN A 67 -3.30 12.37 11.77
C GLN A 67 -2.11 11.57 12.31
N ARG A 68 -0.92 12.17 12.30
CA ARG A 68 0.31 11.51 12.79
C ARG A 68 0.23 11.15 14.27
N GLU A 69 -0.17 12.11 15.11
CA GLU A 69 -0.27 11.89 16.54
C GLU A 69 -1.30 10.81 16.87
N THR A 70 -2.48 10.87 16.25
CA THR A 70 -3.54 9.87 16.46
C THR A 70 -3.08 8.47 16.07
N ILE A 71 -2.49 8.30 14.88
CA ILE A 71 -2.06 6.99 14.37
C ILE A 71 -0.86 6.49 15.18
N PHE A 72 0.09 7.35 15.51
CA PHE A 72 1.24 6.97 16.33
C PHE A 72 0.84 6.45 17.70
N GLU A 73 -0.04 7.14 18.41
CA GLU A 73 -0.52 6.69 19.71
C GLU A 73 -1.27 5.36 19.62
N GLN A 74 -2.08 5.16 18.59
CA GLN A 74 -2.73 3.87 18.35
C GLN A 74 -1.72 2.75 18.10
N LYS A 75 -0.77 2.95 17.17
CA LYS A 75 0.31 2.00 16.87
C LYS A 75 1.11 1.67 18.13
N LYS A 76 1.60 2.71 18.82
CA LYS A 76 2.37 2.55 20.04
C LYS A 76 1.62 1.71 21.08
N LYS A 77 0.35 2.02 21.35
CA LYS A 77 -0.47 1.32 22.33
C LYS A 77 -0.60 -0.18 22.03
N VAL A 78 -0.82 -0.56 20.76
CA VAL A 78 -1.01 -1.98 20.39
C VAL A 78 0.30 -2.71 20.15
N ILE A 79 1.34 -2.05 19.63
CA ILE A 79 2.63 -2.70 19.35
C ILE A 79 3.42 -2.97 20.63
N THR A 80 3.47 -2.01 21.57
CA THR A 80 4.27 -2.16 22.80
C THR A 80 3.74 -3.27 23.71
N ARG A 81 2.42 -3.52 23.72
CA ARG A 81 1.77 -4.55 24.55
C ARG A 81 1.72 -5.93 23.91
N ALA A 82 2.02 -6.05 22.61
CA ALA A 82 1.98 -7.33 21.91
C ALA A 82 3.00 -8.32 22.47
N ASP A 83 2.63 -9.61 22.53
CA ASP A 83 3.53 -10.70 22.90
C ASP A 83 4.54 -10.95 21.78
N ARG A 84 4.08 -10.93 20.52
CA ARG A 84 4.92 -11.02 19.32
C ARG A 84 4.44 -10.03 18.27
N ILE A 85 5.37 -9.58 17.45
CA ILE A 85 5.12 -8.60 16.38
C ILE A 85 5.57 -9.23 15.05
N ILE A 86 4.71 -9.16 14.05
CA ILE A 86 5.04 -9.49 12.68
C ILE A 86 5.29 -8.18 11.94
N ALA A 87 6.53 -7.96 11.51
CA ALA A 87 6.86 -6.91 10.57
C ALA A 87 6.84 -7.47 9.15
N ILE A 88 6.25 -6.73 8.21
CA ILE A 88 6.11 -7.24 6.82
C ILE A 88 7.37 -7.05 5.97
N SER A 89 8.42 -6.43 6.53
CA SER A 89 9.73 -6.25 5.91
C SER A 89 10.81 -6.02 6.98
N GLN A 90 12.08 -6.19 6.61
CA GLN A 90 13.20 -5.83 7.48
C GLN A 90 13.21 -4.33 7.77
N ASN A 91 12.88 -3.50 6.76
CA ASN A 91 12.73 -2.06 6.94
C ASN A 91 11.68 -1.75 8.01
N THR A 92 10.49 -2.35 7.93
CA THR A 92 9.43 -2.15 8.96
C THR A 92 9.89 -2.62 10.33
N LYS A 93 10.62 -3.76 10.43
CA LYS A 93 11.22 -4.22 11.69
C LYS A 93 12.17 -3.17 12.27
N GLN A 94 13.07 -2.64 11.44
CA GLN A 94 14.02 -1.61 11.87
C GLN A 94 13.31 -0.34 12.34
N ASP A 95 12.28 0.09 11.62
CA ASP A 95 11.46 1.23 11.99
C ASP A 95 10.79 1.05 13.37
N ILE A 96 10.24 -0.13 13.65
CA ILE A 96 9.63 -0.45 14.96
C ILE A 96 10.68 -0.37 16.07
N ILE A 97 11.87 -0.92 15.85
CA ILE A 97 12.97 -0.90 16.83
C ILE A 97 13.37 0.55 17.13
N GLU A 98 13.61 1.35 16.09
CA GLU A 98 14.09 2.72 16.24
C GLU A 98 13.06 3.67 16.86
N LEU A 99 11.79 3.55 16.42
CA LEU A 99 10.74 4.51 16.78
C LEU A 99 10.03 4.16 18.09
N LEU A 100 9.92 2.87 18.40
CA LEU A 100 9.18 2.39 19.57
C LEU A 100 10.08 1.70 20.62
N HIS A 101 11.38 1.56 20.34
CA HIS A 101 12.37 0.91 21.22
C HIS A 101 11.97 -0.51 21.64
N ILE A 102 11.37 -1.26 20.70
CA ILE A 102 10.98 -2.65 20.92
C ILE A 102 12.20 -3.57 20.76
N ALA A 103 12.33 -4.54 21.65
CA ALA A 103 13.39 -5.53 21.60
C ALA A 103 13.30 -6.36 20.29
N PRO A 104 14.40 -6.51 19.53
CA PRO A 104 14.39 -7.15 18.21
C PRO A 104 13.87 -8.59 18.19
N GLU A 105 14.07 -9.32 19.32
CA GLU A 105 13.61 -10.70 19.52
C GLU A 105 12.09 -10.84 19.63
N LYS A 106 11.36 -9.75 19.86
CA LYS A 106 9.89 -9.72 19.83
C LYS A 106 9.35 -9.61 18.40
N ILE A 107 10.19 -9.33 17.39
CA ILE A 107 9.76 -8.98 16.05
C ILE A 107 10.23 -10.05 15.07
N ASP A 108 9.28 -10.75 14.48
CA ASP A 108 9.51 -11.68 13.37
C ASP A 108 9.22 -10.93 12.05
N VAL A 109 10.04 -11.21 11.03
CA VAL A 109 9.79 -10.68 9.68
C VAL A 109 9.10 -11.76 8.85
N ILE A 110 7.91 -11.43 8.35
CA ILE A 110 7.14 -12.32 7.48
C ILE A 110 6.70 -11.52 6.26
N TYR A 111 7.33 -11.79 5.14
CA TYR A 111 7.04 -11.10 3.87
C TYR A 111 5.66 -11.46 3.33
N HIS A 112 5.06 -10.51 2.61
CA HIS A 112 3.87 -10.79 1.82
C HIS A 112 4.19 -11.61 0.58
N GLY A 113 3.21 -12.36 0.14
CA GLY A 113 3.17 -12.97 -1.18
C GLY A 113 2.21 -12.21 -2.11
N THR A 114 2.04 -12.71 -3.32
CA THR A 114 1.01 -12.27 -4.27
C THR A 114 0.20 -13.46 -4.74
N ASN A 115 -1.07 -13.23 -5.03
CA ASN A 115 -1.96 -14.18 -5.71
C ASN A 115 -2.14 -13.83 -7.20
N MET A 116 -1.33 -12.90 -7.73
CA MET A 116 -1.36 -12.54 -9.13
C MET A 116 -1.01 -13.75 -9.99
N GLN A 117 -1.92 -14.09 -10.91
CA GLN A 117 -1.75 -15.23 -11.83
C GLN A 117 -2.46 -14.96 -13.15
N GLU A 118 -2.06 -15.70 -14.19
CA GLU A 118 -2.69 -15.57 -15.49
C GLU A 118 -4.18 -15.89 -15.39
N PRO A 119 -5.06 -14.99 -15.86
CA PRO A 119 -6.50 -15.22 -15.80
C PRO A 119 -6.94 -16.25 -16.84
N ALA A 120 -7.96 -17.05 -16.52
CA ALA A 120 -8.53 -18.04 -17.43
C ALA A 120 -9.06 -17.43 -18.74
N HIS A 121 -9.48 -16.16 -18.70
CA HIS A 121 -9.97 -15.43 -19.87
C HIS A 121 -9.21 -14.12 -20.03
N LYS A 122 -8.70 -13.88 -21.24
CA LYS A 122 -8.05 -12.61 -21.58
C LYS A 122 -9.08 -11.48 -21.65
N THR A 123 -8.65 -10.28 -21.35
CA THR A 123 -9.49 -9.09 -21.55
C THR A 123 -9.38 -8.61 -23.00
N ASP A 124 -10.48 -8.20 -23.59
CA ASP A 124 -10.55 -7.64 -24.96
C ASP A 124 -10.23 -6.12 -24.98
N ALA A 125 -9.57 -5.61 -23.96
CA ALA A 125 -9.24 -4.19 -23.88
C ALA A 125 -8.23 -3.79 -24.96
N THR A 126 -8.56 -2.75 -25.72
CA THR A 126 -7.63 -2.12 -26.67
C THR A 126 -6.68 -1.20 -25.91
N LEU A 127 -5.44 -1.64 -25.76
CA LEU A 127 -4.37 -0.89 -25.10
C LEU A 127 -3.37 -0.33 -26.11
N PRO A 128 -2.69 0.80 -25.81
CA PRO A 128 -1.53 1.23 -26.57
C PRO A 128 -0.48 0.12 -26.64
N LYS A 129 0.17 -0.06 -27.81
CA LYS A 129 1.21 -1.09 -27.97
C LYS A 129 2.46 -0.83 -27.13
N ASN A 130 2.80 0.44 -26.93
CA ASN A 130 3.99 0.86 -26.18
C ASN A 130 3.56 1.67 -24.98
N TYR A 131 3.71 1.13 -23.77
CA TYR A 131 3.44 1.90 -22.56
C TYR A 131 4.29 1.46 -21.38
N ILE A 132 4.47 2.40 -20.45
CA ILE A 132 4.93 2.15 -19.09
C ILE A 132 3.72 2.20 -18.15
N LEU A 133 3.79 1.42 -17.07
CA LEU A 133 2.67 1.23 -16.15
C LEU A 133 2.99 1.87 -14.78
N TYR A 134 2.03 2.58 -14.21
CA TYR A 134 2.01 3.03 -12.82
C TYR A 134 0.77 2.48 -12.12
N VAL A 135 0.94 1.78 -11.00
CA VAL A 135 -0.14 1.12 -10.27
C VAL A 135 -0.30 1.68 -8.87
N GLY A 136 -1.54 2.05 -8.52
CA GLY A 136 -1.92 2.41 -7.17
C GLY A 136 -2.40 3.85 -6.99
N THR A 137 -2.55 4.23 -5.72
CA THR A 137 -2.91 5.59 -5.33
C THR A 137 -1.78 6.57 -5.64
N ARG A 138 -2.10 7.84 -5.78
CA ARG A 138 -1.14 8.89 -6.10
C ARG A 138 -0.95 9.88 -4.94
N TYR A 139 -0.83 9.33 -3.72
CA TYR A 139 -0.42 10.15 -2.57
C TYR A 139 0.98 10.75 -2.81
N PRO A 140 1.30 11.92 -2.23
CA PRO A 140 2.56 12.62 -2.49
C PRO A 140 3.82 11.76 -2.31
N TYR A 141 3.86 10.91 -1.30
CA TYR A 141 4.97 9.99 -1.06
C TYR A 141 5.11 8.86 -2.10
N LYS A 142 4.05 8.60 -2.92
CA LYS A 142 4.12 7.70 -4.07
C LYS A 142 4.85 8.32 -5.27
N ASN A 143 5.22 9.61 -5.15
CA ASN A 143 6.11 10.32 -6.06
C ASN A 143 5.62 10.40 -7.51
N PHE A 144 4.29 10.47 -7.67
CA PHE A 144 3.63 10.48 -8.98
C PHE A 144 4.04 11.68 -9.85
N ASP A 145 4.22 12.86 -9.25
CA ASP A 145 4.63 14.06 -9.98
C ASP A 145 6.00 13.90 -10.64
N ARG A 146 6.93 13.21 -9.95
CA ARG A 146 8.25 12.91 -10.52
C ARG A 146 8.15 11.87 -11.63
N PHE A 147 7.27 10.88 -11.49
CA PHE A 147 6.94 9.95 -12.58
C PHE A 147 6.44 10.70 -13.80
N ALA A 148 5.45 11.61 -13.66
CA ALA A 148 4.89 12.37 -14.77
C ALA A 148 5.95 13.25 -15.46
N LYS A 149 6.82 13.92 -14.68
CA LYS A 149 7.95 14.70 -15.21
C LYS A 149 8.94 13.82 -15.98
N ALA A 150 9.33 12.66 -15.43
CA ALA A 150 10.21 11.72 -16.11
C ALA A 150 9.59 11.18 -17.41
N PHE A 151 8.30 10.82 -17.37
CA PHE A 151 7.56 10.40 -18.55
C PHE A 151 7.51 11.50 -19.63
N SER A 152 7.35 12.77 -19.26
CA SER A 152 7.35 13.86 -20.23
C SER A 152 8.68 13.92 -21.03
N LEU A 153 9.81 13.72 -20.37
CA LEU A 153 11.12 13.68 -21.02
C LEU A 153 11.28 12.47 -21.96
N LEU A 154 10.80 11.29 -21.55
CA LEU A 154 10.79 10.10 -22.38
C LEU A 154 9.90 10.28 -23.61
N SER A 155 8.73 10.88 -23.42
CA SER A 155 7.75 11.10 -24.46
C SER A 155 8.22 12.09 -25.56
N LEU A 156 9.25 12.88 -25.32
CA LEU A 156 9.91 13.69 -26.35
C LEU A 156 10.77 12.81 -27.28
N LYS A 157 11.36 11.74 -26.74
CA LYS A 157 12.24 10.82 -27.50
C LYS A 157 11.45 9.74 -28.22
N ASP A 158 10.39 9.23 -27.61
CA ASP A 158 9.51 8.20 -28.18
C ASP A 158 8.07 8.73 -28.24
N LYS A 159 7.62 9.09 -29.46
CA LYS A 159 6.29 9.65 -29.72
C LYS A 159 5.16 8.61 -29.61
N GLU A 160 5.49 7.32 -29.67
CA GLU A 160 4.56 6.20 -29.57
C GLU A 160 4.41 5.69 -28.13
N LEU A 161 5.22 6.21 -27.17
CA LEU A 161 5.18 5.78 -25.78
C LEU A 161 4.01 6.44 -25.04
N TYR A 162 3.24 5.62 -24.34
CA TYR A 162 2.17 6.03 -23.41
C TYR A 162 2.54 5.74 -21.98
N ALA A 163 1.87 6.41 -21.04
CA ALA A 163 1.84 6.02 -19.64
C ALA A 163 0.42 5.59 -19.26
N ILE A 164 0.27 4.40 -18.74
CA ILE A 164 -1.01 3.92 -18.18
C ILE A 164 -0.89 3.97 -16.66
N CYS A 165 -1.88 4.59 -16.02
CA CYS A 165 -1.97 4.73 -14.57
C CYS A 165 -3.25 4.06 -14.09
N THR A 166 -3.18 3.25 -13.04
CA THR A 166 -4.37 2.70 -12.38
C THR A 166 -4.78 3.53 -11.16
N GLY A 167 -5.90 3.16 -10.56
CA GLY A 167 -6.43 3.83 -9.38
C GLY A 167 -7.47 4.90 -9.72
N SER A 168 -7.71 5.83 -8.78
CA SER A 168 -8.75 6.85 -8.92
C SER A 168 -8.56 7.71 -10.20
N PRO A 169 -9.63 8.28 -10.76
CA PRO A 169 -9.51 9.24 -11.86
C PRO A 169 -8.54 10.38 -11.54
N PHE A 170 -7.92 10.94 -12.56
CA PHE A 170 -7.00 12.06 -12.37
C PHE A 170 -7.69 13.27 -11.77
N SER A 171 -7.07 13.88 -10.76
CA SER A 171 -7.50 15.15 -10.15
C SER A 171 -7.34 16.34 -11.10
N LYS A 172 -7.90 17.47 -10.72
CA LYS A 172 -7.73 18.73 -11.48
C LYS A 172 -6.26 19.17 -11.53
N ASP A 173 -5.55 19.01 -10.42
CA ASP A 173 -4.14 19.42 -10.32
C ASP A 173 -3.23 18.50 -11.16
N GLU A 174 -3.49 17.20 -11.15
CA GLU A 174 -2.80 16.25 -12.03
C GLU A 174 -3.02 16.56 -13.51
N LYS A 175 -4.26 16.87 -13.93
CA LYS A 175 -4.57 17.26 -15.31
C LYS A 175 -3.83 18.54 -15.70
N LYS A 176 -3.80 19.55 -14.83
CA LYS A 176 -3.04 20.79 -15.06
C LYS A 176 -1.53 20.52 -15.17
N LEU A 177 -0.99 19.61 -14.35
CA LEU A 177 0.39 19.17 -14.48
C LEU A 177 0.65 18.55 -15.85
N PHE A 178 -0.26 17.69 -16.36
CA PHE A 178 -0.11 17.04 -17.67
C PHE A 178 -0.15 18.05 -18.82
N GLU A 179 -0.99 19.07 -18.72
CA GLU A 179 -1.02 20.20 -19.68
C GLU A 179 0.32 20.95 -19.69
N THR A 180 0.83 21.29 -18.50
CA THR A 180 2.14 21.96 -18.35
C THR A 180 3.30 21.14 -18.93
N LEU A 181 3.21 19.82 -18.81
CA LEU A 181 4.22 18.87 -19.30
C LEU A 181 3.98 18.43 -20.76
N ASN A 182 2.90 18.86 -21.40
CA ASN A 182 2.48 18.48 -22.77
C ASN A 182 2.34 16.95 -22.94
N ILE A 183 1.76 16.25 -21.94
CA ILE A 183 1.56 14.80 -21.95
C ILE A 183 0.09 14.37 -21.83
N GLN A 184 -0.86 15.29 -21.79
CA GLN A 184 -2.28 15.04 -21.54
C GLN A 184 -2.93 14.05 -22.51
N GLY A 185 -2.43 13.94 -23.73
CA GLY A 185 -2.90 12.97 -24.73
C GLY A 185 -2.25 11.59 -24.65
N ARG A 186 -1.24 11.40 -23.79
CA ARG A 186 -0.42 10.18 -23.70
C ARG A 186 -0.33 9.58 -22.31
N ILE A 187 -0.97 10.19 -21.34
CA ILE A 187 -1.12 9.64 -20.00
C ILE A 187 -2.58 9.25 -19.77
N ILE A 188 -2.84 7.98 -19.50
CA ILE A 188 -4.18 7.38 -19.50
C ILE A 188 -4.47 6.80 -18.12
N ASN A 189 -5.67 7.05 -17.59
CA ASN A 189 -6.12 6.38 -16.38
C ASN A 189 -7.06 5.23 -16.73
N ILE A 190 -6.80 4.05 -16.16
CA ILE A 190 -7.62 2.85 -16.31
C ILE A 190 -8.02 2.36 -14.93
N GLN A 191 -9.32 2.21 -14.72
CA GLN A 191 -9.82 1.47 -13.56
C GLN A 191 -9.75 -0.03 -13.88
N ALA A 192 -8.84 -0.74 -13.22
CA ALA A 192 -8.54 -2.12 -13.52
C ALA A 192 -9.20 -3.07 -12.50
N SER A 193 -9.85 -4.12 -13.00
CA SER A 193 -10.09 -5.36 -12.25
C SER A 193 -8.78 -6.16 -12.13
N ASP A 194 -8.75 -7.20 -11.31
CA ASP A 194 -7.56 -8.06 -11.17
C ASP A 194 -7.14 -8.68 -12.52
N THR A 195 -8.10 -9.15 -13.32
CA THR A 195 -7.88 -9.66 -14.68
C THR A 195 -7.25 -8.60 -15.59
N MET A 196 -7.77 -7.37 -15.52
CA MET A 196 -7.24 -6.26 -16.29
C MET A 196 -5.86 -5.85 -15.80
N LEU A 197 -5.62 -5.88 -14.50
CA LEU A 197 -4.34 -5.54 -13.90
C LEU A 197 -3.24 -6.51 -14.35
N TYR A 198 -3.53 -7.82 -14.38
CA TYR A 198 -2.63 -8.81 -14.97
C TYR A 198 -2.25 -8.44 -16.42
N THR A 199 -3.25 -8.12 -17.24
CA THR A 199 -3.01 -7.73 -18.64
C THR A 199 -2.17 -6.47 -18.76
N LEU A 200 -2.42 -5.47 -17.90
CA LEU A 200 -1.65 -4.23 -17.87
C LEU A 200 -0.18 -4.47 -17.50
N TYR A 201 0.09 -5.32 -16.51
CA TYR A 201 1.47 -5.70 -16.19
C TYR A 201 2.11 -6.49 -17.34
N ASN A 202 1.45 -7.55 -17.79
CA ASN A 202 2.02 -8.48 -18.77
C ASN A 202 2.40 -7.82 -20.13
N GLN A 203 1.67 -6.76 -20.52
CA GLN A 203 1.91 -6.05 -21.78
C GLN A 203 2.73 -4.77 -21.64
N ALA A 204 3.00 -4.31 -20.43
CA ALA A 204 3.78 -3.11 -20.18
C ALA A 204 5.27 -3.32 -20.54
N LYS A 205 5.91 -2.29 -21.09
CA LYS A 205 7.37 -2.28 -21.25
C LYS A 205 8.12 -2.28 -19.92
N ALA A 206 7.55 -1.61 -18.94
CA ALA A 206 8.03 -1.61 -17.55
C ALA A 206 6.93 -1.12 -16.62
N PHE A 207 6.92 -1.64 -15.42
CA PHE A 207 6.21 -1.09 -14.27
C PHE A 207 7.11 -0.08 -13.57
N VAL A 208 6.58 1.10 -13.25
CA VAL A 208 7.36 2.16 -12.57
C VAL A 208 6.75 2.45 -11.21
N PHE A 209 7.54 2.24 -10.15
CA PHE A 209 7.09 2.39 -8.77
C PHE A 209 8.09 3.24 -7.96
N PRO A 210 8.01 4.59 -8.09
CA PRO A 210 9.02 5.52 -7.59
C PRO A 210 8.73 6.00 -6.16
N SER A 211 7.99 5.25 -5.36
CA SER A 211 7.61 5.62 -3.99
C SER A 211 8.81 5.97 -3.14
N LEU A 212 8.65 6.96 -2.27
CA LEU A 212 9.70 7.37 -1.32
C LEU A 212 9.76 6.43 -0.11
N TYR A 213 8.63 5.81 0.22
CA TYR A 213 8.50 4.84 1.30
C TYR A 213 7.33 3.90 1.04
N GLU A 214 7.51 2.61 1.36
CA GLU A 214 6.49 1.57 1.42
C GLU A 214 6.79 0.63 2.59
N GLY A 215 5.76 -0.02 3.12
CA GLY A 215 5.96 -1.08 4.10
C GLY A 215 6.45 -2.38 3.48
N PHE A 216 6.04 -2.65 2.21
CA PHE A 216 6.48 -3.83 1.45
C PHE A 216 6.59 -3.54 -0.05
N GLY A 217 5.51 -3.47 -0.79
CA GLY A 217 5.54 -3.26 -2.24
C GLY A 217 4.94 -4.43 -3.01
N ILE A 218 3.75 -4.90 -2.61
CA ILE A 218 3.02 -5.96 -3.32
C ILE A 218 2.99 -5.76 -4.84
N PRO A 219 2.82 -4.52 -5.39
CA PRO A 219 2.87 -4.28 -6.83
C PRO A 219 4.16 -4.72 -7.53
N ILE A 220 5.28 -4.83 -6.81
CA ILE A 220 6.54 -5.36 -7.38
C ILE A 220 6.41 -6.86 -7.60
N LEU A 221 5.86 -7.59 -6.63
CA LEU A 221 5.61 -9.03 -6.77
C LEU A 221 4.58 -9.33 -7.86
N GLU A 222 3.57 -8.47 -8.02
CA GLU A 222 2.59 -8.56 -9.10
C GLU A 222 3.26 -8.38 -10.47
N ALA A 223 4.13 -7.37 -10.60
CA ALA A 223 4.91 -7.15 -11.81
C ALA A 223 5.78 -8.37 -12.15
N TYR A 224 6.49 -8.94 -11.17
CA TYR A 224 7.33 -10.13 -11.36
C TYR A 224 6.49 -11.35 -11.77
N ALA A 225 5.35 -11.58 -11.12
CA ALA A 225 4.45 -12.67 -11.48
C ALA A 225 3.89 -12.54 -12.93
N CYS A 226 3.81 -11.31 -13.44
CA CYS A 226 3.40 -11.01 -14.81
C CYS A 226 4.57 -10.86 -15.79
N HIS A 227 5.80 -11.19 -15.40
CA HIS A 227 7.02 -11.02 -16.20
C HIS A 227 7.27 -9.56 -16.65
N CYS A 228 6.78 -8.58 -15.90
CA CYS A 228 6.94 -7.17 -16.19
C CYS A 228 8.22 -6.63 -15.55
N PRO A 229 9.16 -6.05 -16.29
CA PRO A 229 10.31 -5.38 -15.71
C PRO A 229 9.87 -4.25 -14.78
N ALA A 230 10.47 -4.15 -13.60
CA ALA A 230 10.14 -3.12 -12.62
C ALA A 230 11.25 -2.07 -12.52
N ILE A 231 10.89 -0.80 -12.54
CA ILE A 231 11.75 0.35 -12.24
C ILE A 231 11.27 0.92 -10.92
N ILE A 232 12.06 0.74 -9.88
CA ILE A 232 11.71 1.09 -8.50
C ILE A 232 12.70 2.08 -7.90
N SER A 233 12.32 2.80 -6.86
CA SER A 233 13.25 3.60 -6.08
C SER A 233 14.14 2.70 -5.22
N ASN A 234 15.33 3.16 -4.89
CA ASN A 234 16.22 2.51 -3.92
C ASN A 234 15.94 3.07 -2.53
N ALA A 235 14.74 2.79 -1.99
CA ALA A 235 14.27 3.37 -0.73
C ALA A 235 13.45 2.36 0.07
N SER A 236 13.42 2.54 1.40
CA SER A 236 12.61 1.74 2.32
C SER A 236 12.83 0.22 2.12
N CYS A 237 11.77 -0.56 2.00
CA CYS A 237 11.83 -2.03 1.86
C CYS A 237 12.22 -2.52 0.45
N PHE A 238 12.32 -1.67 -0.56
CA PHE A 238 12.49 -2.13 -1.94
C PHE A 238 13.80 -2.91 -2.21
N PRO A 239 14.94 -2.59 -1.58
CA PRO A 239 16.16 -3.37 -1.77
C PRO A 239 16.10 -4.82 -1.25
N GLU A 240 15.08 -5.17 -0.48
CA GLU A 240 14.91 -6.51 0.08
C GLU A 240 13.87 -7.36 -0.67
N ILE A 241 13.15 -6.79 -1.67
CA ILE A 241 12.14 -7.43 -2.49
C ILE A 241 12.67 -7.73 -3.89
#